data_f9da4e69b006cf5714b25306efb50acd
#
_entry.id   f9da4e69b006cf5714b25306efb50acd
#
_cell.length_a   1.000
_cell.length_b   1.000
_cell.length_c   1.000
_cell.angle_alpha   90.00
_cell.angle_beta   90.00
_cell.angle_gamma   90.00
#
_symmetry.space_group_name_H-M   'P 1'
#
loop_
_entity.id
_entity.type
_entity.pdbx_description
1 polymer ?
#
loop_
_entity_poly.entity_id
_entity_poly.type
_entity_poly.pdbx_seq_one_letter_code
_entity_poly.pdbx_strand_id
1 'polypeptide(L)'
;MKPALRLSPLLLAVLLAGCTMGPDFLRPDSQAPQQWAPLQGEAAASQPQAEPLELRWWETFHDAQLSALIQRVAERNLDLQMASARLLQSRALRSTVAADEVPSVDANAGYSRARNSAEGLSDPSGKAGKEAYNLWQGDLVAGWELDLWGRVRRQVEAADATVEVAENDRRGVLLALLSETAGNYIQLRAVQHTIDVTQDNLKVARHSLKLSENRQAEGVATRLDVAQASAQVASIEARLPSLEARRDDLINALSLLAAEPPRSLQAQLLQGGELPAPQQKFAIGLPSELAERRPDIRQAEARLHAATASIGVAK
;
A
#
# COMPACT_ATOMS: atom_id res chain seq x y z
N MET A 1 16.27 57.96 39.89
CA MET A 1 16.52 56.48 39.78
C MET A 1 15.71 55.96 38.61
N LYS A 2 16.35 55.43 37.59
CA LYS A 2 15.75 55.12 36.28
C LYS A 2 15.16 53.67 36.28
N PRO A 3 13.88 53.42 35.90
CA PRO A 3 13.35 52.10 35.70
C PRO A 3 13.47 51.74 34.20
N ALA A 4 14.66 51.44 33.72
CA ALA A 4 14.85 51.14 32.27
C ALA A 4 15.33 49.71 31.94
N LEU A 5 15.26 48.75 32.89
CA LEU A 5 15.96 47.48 32.69
C LEU A 5 15.07 46.22 32.77
N ARG A 6 13.75 46.36 32.73
CA ARG A 6 12.84 45.15 32.81
C ARG A 6 12.16 44.79 31.49
N LEU A 7 12.35 45.57 30.43
CA LEU A 7 11.81 45.22 29.09
C LEU A 7 12.74 44.32 28.25
N SER A 8 14.01 44.19 28.66
CA SER A 8 15.03 43.46 27.90
C SER A 8 14.78 41.94 27.72
N PRO A 9 14.35 41.18 28.75
CA PRO A 9 14.14 39.76 28.56
C PRO A 9 12.88 39.42 27.73
N LEU A 10 11.86 40.27 27.77
CA LEU A 10 10.65 40.08 26.96
C LEU A 10 10.90 40.35 25.47
N LEU A 11 11.73 41.36 25.17
CA LEU A 11 12.13 41.68 23.79
C LEU A 11 13.04 40.58 23.23
N LEU A 12 13.92 40.02 24.05
CA LEU A 12 14.77 38.88 23.68
C LEU A 12 13.95 37.60 23.44
N ALA A 13 12.91 37.37 24.26
CA ALA A 13 12.00 36.22 24.08
C ALA A 13 11.12 36.32 22.80
N VAL A 14 10.75 37.55 22.40
CA VAL A 14 10.00 37.78 21.14
C VAL A 14 10.92 37.67 19.92
N LEU A 15 12.22 38.00 20.05
CA LEU A 15 13.22 37.78 18.99
C LEU A 15 13.61 36.29 18.83
N LEU A 16 13.42 35.48 19.86
CA LEU A 16 13.63 34.04 19.86
C LEU A 16 12.37 33.24 19.37
N ALA A 17 11.24 33.90 19.16
CA ALA A 17 10.12 33.34 18.41
C ALA A 17 10.52 33.32 16.91
N GLY A 18 11.46 32.43 16.57
CA GLY A 18 12.13 32.36 15.30
C GLY A 18 11.14 32.27 14.13
N CYS A 19 11.11 33.28 13.30
CA CYS A 19 10.39 33.24 12.02
C CYS A 19 10.99 32.12 11.17
N THR A 20 10.23 31.08 10.94
CA THR A 20 10.58 30.07 9.92
C THR A 20 10.47 30.72 8.55
N MET A 21 11.52 30.58 7.74
CA MET A 21 11.51 31.10 6.38
C MET A 21 10.69 30.17 5.46
N GLY A 22 10.09 30.78 4.42
CA GLY A 22 9.29 30.06 3.45
C GLY A 22 7.78 30.11 3.74
N PRO A 23 6.95 29.63 2.78
CA PRO A 23 5.51 29.54 2.95
C PRO A 23 5.15 28.38 3.88
N ASP A 24 4.11 28.58 4.68
CA ASP A 24 3.49 27.47 5.42
C ASP A 24 2.60 26.66 4.48
N PHE A 25 2.56 25.33 4.71
CA PHE A 25 1.67 24.47 3.95
C PHE A 25 0.22 24.75 4.36
N LEU A 26 -0.60 25.08 3.39
CA LEU A 26 -2.05 25.17 3.53
C LEU A 26 -2.67 24.04 2.71
N ARG A 27 -3.48 23.23 3.38
CA ARG A 27 -4.21 22.15 2.72
C ARG A 27 -5.10 22.73 1.63
N PRO A 28 -4.97 22.26 0.36
CA PRO A 28 -5.86 22.69 -0.70
C PRO A 28 -7.31 22.31 -0.37
N ASP A 29 -8.23 23.21 -0.64
CA ASP A 29 -9.66 22.93 -0.48
C ASP A 29 -10.10 21.92 -1.53
N SER A 30 -10.83 20.89 -1.09
CA SER A 30 -11.38 19.89 -1.99
C SER A 30 -12.50 20.52 -2.82
N GLN A 31 -12.31 20.61 -4.15
CA GLN A 31 -13.37 21.04 -5.08
C GLN A 31 -14.37 19.91 -5.39
N ALA A 32 -14.33 18.81 -4.61
CA ALA A 32 -15.24 17.70 -4.81
C ALA A 32 -16.70 18.11 -4.51
N PRO A 33 -17.67 17.67 -5.30
CA PRO A 33 -19.07 17.95 -5.05
C PRO A 33 -19.48 17.47 -3.65
N GLN A 34 -20.31 18.26 -2.99
CA GLN A 34 -20.85 17.87 -1.67
C GLN A 34 -21.97 16.83 -1.77
N GLN A 35 -22.48 16.59 -2.97
CA GLN A 35 -23.54 15.61 -3.21
C GLN A 35 -23.21 14.79 -4.45
N TRP A 36 -23.60 13.53 -4.44
CA TRP A 36 -23.56 12.68 -5.62
C TRP A 36 -24.54 13.22 -6.70
N ALA A 37 -24.18 13.01 -7.96
CA ALA A 37 -25.14 13.23 -9.02
C ALA A 37 -26.41 12.38 -8.76
N PRO A 38 -27.63 12.92 -9.00
CA PRO A 38 -28.86 12.19 -8.76
C PRO A 38 -28.83 10.85 -9.50
N LEU A 39 -28.94 9.75 -8.78
CA LEU A 39 -29.12 8.44 -9.38
C LEU A 39 -30.56 8.40 -9.95
N GLN A 40 -30.67 8.26 -11.27
CA GLN A 40 -31.97 8.12 -11.92
C GLN A 40 -32.51 6.70 -11.66
N GLY A 41 -33.60 6.60 -10.90
CA GLY A 41 -34.35 5.37 -10.65
C GLY A 41 -34.51 5.02 -9.16
N GLU A 42 -35.67 4.46 -8.81
CA GLU A 42 -36.02 4.04 -7.44
C GLU A 42 -35.21 2.86 -6.90
N ALA A 43 -34.34 2.27 -7.70
CA ALA A 43 -33.59 1.05 -7.39
C ALA A 43 -32.10 1.28 -7.13
N ALA A 44 -31.70 2.46 -6.66
CA ALA A 44 -30.31 2.65 -6.32
C ALA A 44 -29.92 1.79 -5.09
N ALA A 45 -29.12 0.75 -5.35
CA ALA A 45 -28.58 -0.13 -4.30
C ALA A 45 -27.63 0.60 -3.34
N SER A 46 -27.22 1.83 -3.69
CA SER A 46 -26.32 2.66 -2.89
C SER A 46 -27.03 3.95 -2.51
N GLN A 47 -27.12 4.24 -1.22
CA GLN A 47 -27.67 5.49 -0.72
C GLN A 47 -26.56 6.31 -0.09
N PRO A 48 -26.42 7.63 -0.46
CA PRO A 48 -25.56 8.54 0.27
C PRO A 48 -26.09 8.67 1.70
N GLN A 49 -25.41 8.08 2.65
CA GLN A 49 -25.72 8.24 4.07
C GLN A 49 -24.47 8.78 4.75
N ALA A 50 -24.66 9.71 5.68
CA ALA A 50 -23.60 10.24 6.53
C ALA A 50 -23.14 9.24 7.61
N GLU A 51 -23.37 7.94 7.39
CA GLU A 51 -22.91 6.90 8.28
C GLU A 51 -21.41 6.63 8.06
N PRO A 52 -20.68 6.26 9.13
CA PRO A 52 -19.27 5.92 8.99
C PRO A 52 -19.12 4.78 7.98
N LEU A 53 -18.23 4.96 6.99
CA LEU A 53 -17.87 3.89 6.06
C LEU A 53 -17.37 2.68 6.85
N GLU A 54 -17.94 1.51 6.59
CA GLU A 54 -17.50 0.24 7.17
C GLU A 54 -16.05 -0.02 6.72
N LEU A 55 -15.12 0.02 7.66
CA LEU A 55 -13.71 -0.25 7.37
C LEU A 55 -13.48 -1.70 6.95
N ARG A 56 -14.36 -2.62 7.37
CA ARG A 56 -14.34 -4.04 7.03
C ARG A 56 -15.50 -4.40 6.09
N TRP A 57 -15.58 -3.67 4.98
CA TRP A 57 -16.66 -3.78 3.98
C TRP A 57 -16.88 -5.21 3.47
N TRP A 58 -15.85 -6.07 3.49
CA TRP A 58 -15.99 -7.49 3.08
C TRP A 58 -16.83 -8.32 4.04
N GLU A 59 -17.01 -7.89 5.27
CA GLU A 59 -17.90 -8.56 6.23
C GLU A 59 -19.38 -8.42 5.86
N THR A 60 -19.72 -7.42 5.04
CA THR A 60 -21.08 -7.25 4.50
C THR A 60 -21.51 -8.37 3.57
N PHE A 61 -20.57 -9.19 3.08
CA PHE A 61 -20.87 -10.38 2.30
C PHE A 61 -21.24 -11.59 3.18
N HIS A 62 -21.11 -11.52 4.50
CA HIS A 62 -21.38 -12.58 5.47
C HIS A 62 -20.67 -13.91 5.14
N ASP A 63 -19.52 -13.86 4.49
CA ASP A 63 -18.71 -15.01 4.12
C ASP A 63 -17.48 -15.12 5.04
N ALA A 64 -17.50 -16.13 5.92
CA ALA A 64 -16.41 -16.37 6.87
C ALA A 64 -15.11 -16.79 6.17
N GLN A 65 -15.21 -17.49 5.01
CA GLN A 65 -14.05 -17.93 4.26
C GLN A 65 -13.37 -16.76 3.55
N LEU A 66 -14.16 -15.84 2.98
CA LEU A 66 -13.64 -14.57 2.44
C LEU A 66 -12.94 -13.76 3.53
N SER A 67 -13.57 -13.60 4.69
CA SER A 67 -13.02 -12.84 5.81
C SER A 67 -11.69 -13.42 6.31
N ALA A 68 -11.61 -14.76 6.45
CA ALA A 68 -10.39 -15.43 6.85
C ALA A 68 -9.26 -15.30 5.81
N LEU A 69 -9.61 -15.33 4.51
CA LEU A 69 -8.65 -15.17 3.43
C LEU A 69 -8.10 -13.74 3.38
N ILE A 70 -8.96 -12.75 3.50
CA ILE A 70 -8.57 -11.32 3.56
C ILE A 70 -7.64 -11.07 4.75
N GLN A 71 -7.95 -11.59 5.93
CA GLN A 71 -7.08 -11.46 7.09
C GLN A 71 -5.71 -12.09 6.84
N ARG A 72 -5.67 -13.28 6.26
CA ARG A 72 -4.42 -13.98 5.91
C ARG A 72 -3.56 -13.17 4.94
N VAL A 73 -4.18 -12.58 3.91
CA VAL A 73 -3.51 -11.70 2.94
C VAL A 73 -2.96 -10.46 3.65
N ALA A 74 -3.75 -9.80 4.50
CA ALA A 74 -3.30 -8.62 5.24
C ALA A 74 -2.13 -8.90 6.18
N GLU A 75 -2.02 -10.13 6.70
CA GLU A 75 -0.92 -10.52 7.60
C GLU A 75 0.34 -10.96 6.86
N ARG A 76 0.22 -11.59 5.68
CA ARG A 76 1.33 -12.33 5.05
C ARG A 76 1.77 -11.78 3.69
N ASN A 77 0.98 -10.96 3.03
CA ASN A 77 1.29 -10.49 1.69
C ASN A 77 2.65 -9.77 1.62
N LEU A 78 3.47 -10.14 0.64
CA LEU A 78 4.84 -9.64 0.51
C LEU A 78 4.91 -8.18 0.06
N ASP A 79 3.98 -7.72 -0.77
CA ASP A 79 3.93 -6.33 -1.22
C ASP A 79 3.57 -5.40 -0.05
N LEU A 80 2.66 -5.85 0.84
CA LEU A 80 2.34 -5.11 2.06
C LEU A 80 3.51 -5.07 3.04
N GLN A 81 4.27 -6.17 3.16
CA GLN A 81 5.50 -6.20 3.95
C GLN A 81 6.55 -5.25 3.37
N MET A 82 6.73 -5.23 2.06
CA MET A 82 7.63 -4.32 1.37
C MET A 82 7.22 -2.84 1.57
N ALA A 83 5.93 -2.51 1.45
CA ALA A 83 5.43 -1.17 1.74
C ALA A 83 5.64 -0.78 3.22
N SER A 84 5.47 -1.73 4.14
CA SER A 84 5.73 -1.53 5.57
C SER A 84 7.22 -1.29 5.85
N ALA A 85 8.12 -2.01 5.17
CA ALA A 85 9.56 -1.79 5.27
C ALA A 85 9.98 -0.41 4.73
N ARG A 86 9.37 0.05 3.63
CA ARG A 86 9.58 1.42 3.09
C ARG A 86 9.12 2.49 4.09
N LEU A 87 8.01 2.27 4.78
CA LEU A 87 7.57 3.18 5.84
C LEU A 87 8.58 3.24 6.99
N LEU A 88 9.12 2.09 7.43
CA LEU A 88 10.17 2.05 8.46
C LEU A 88 11.44 2.76 7.99
N GLN A 89 11.85 2.58 6.74
CA GLN A 89 12.97 3.28 6.14
C GLN A 89 12.75 4.81 6.15
N SER A 90 11.55 5.27 5.75
CA SER A 90 11.22 6.69 5.76
C SER A 90 11.28 7.29 7.17
N ARG A 91 10.80 6.57 8.18
CA ARG A 91 10.90 6.97 9.59
C ARG A 91 12.35 7.03 10.09
N ALA A 92 13.20 6.10 9.68
CA ALA A 92 14.62 6.12 10.02
C ALA A 92 15.34 7.32 9.37
N LEU A 93 15.05 7.61 8.10
CA LEU A 93 15.58 8.79 7.40
C LEU A 93 15.12 10.09 8.07
N ARG A 94 13.85 10.17 8.47
CA ARG A 94 13.34 11.30 9.26
C ARG A 94 14.12 11.49 10.57
N SER A 95 14.43 10.39 11.26
CA SER A 95 15.22 10.46 12.50
C SER A 95 16.64 10.95 12.25
N THR A 96 17.24 10.62 11.10
CA THR A 96 18.55 11.12 10.70
C THR A 96 18.51 12.63 10.45
N VAL A 97 17.46 13.13 9.77
CA VAL A 97 17.26 14.58 9.55
C VAL A 97 17.02 15.30 10.88
N ALA A 98 16.23 14.72 11.78
CA ALA A 98 15.96 15.34 13.09
C ALA A 98 17.19 15.36 14.01
N ALA A 99 18.22 14.57 13.74
CA ALA A 99 19.48 14.63 14.50
C ALA A 99 20.18 15.97 14.34
N ASP A 100 19.94 16.71 13.25
CA ASP A 100 20.51 18.05 13.02
C ASP A 100 19.91 19.12 13.97
N GLU A 101 18.81 18.82 14.69
CA GLU A 101 18.24 19.71 15.72
C GLU A 101 19.09 19.78 16.99
N VAL A 102 20.01 18.83 17.18
CA VAL A 102 20.87 18.73 18.37
C VAL A 102 22.35 18.69 17.99
N PRO A 103 23.27 19.06 18.92
CA PRO A 103 24.69 18.97 18.64
C PRO A 103 25.16 17.56 18.27
N SER A 104 26.01 17.46 17.23
CA SER A 104 26.77 16.23 16.95
C SER A 104 28.06 16.22 17.73
N VAL A 105 28.47 15.03 18.17
CA VAL A 105 29.77 14.80 18.83
C VAL A 105 30.45 13.61 18.17
N ASP A 106 31.59 13.89 17.52
CA ASP A 106 32.38 12.88 16.84
C ASP A 106 33.66 12.61 17.66
N ALA A 107 33.98 11.34 17.85
CA ALA A 107 35.21 10.90 18.47
C ALA A 107 36.09 10.22 17.40
N ASN A 108 37.27 10.74 17.18
CA ASN A 108 38.21 10.14 16.25
C ASN A 108 39.44 9.62 17.00
N ALA A 109 39.90 8.44 16.65
CA ALA A 109 41.15 7.88 17.13
C ALA A 109 41.96 7.35 15.95
N GLY A 110 43.21 7.73 15.89
CA GLY A 110 44.12 7.33 14.84
C GLY A 110 45.44 6.86 15.37
N TYR A 111 46.03 5.86 14.72
CA TYR A 111 47.40 5.45 14.89
C TYR A 111 48.10 5.47 13.56
N SER A 112 49.25 6.11 13.50
CA SER A 112 50.10 6.06 12.32
C SER A 112 51.55 5.84 12.70
N ARG A 113 52.28 5.09 11.88
CA ARG A 113 53.71 5.02 11.95
C ARG A 113 54.29 5.76 10.77
N ALA A 114 55.00 6.86 11.05
CA ALA A 114 55.52 7.70 10.03
C ALA A 114 57.05 7.88 10.17
N ARG A 115 57.69 8.25 9.07
CA ARG A 115 59.07 8.72 9.03
C ARG A 115 59.09 9.96 8.18
N ASN A 116 59.54 11.06 8.77
CA ASN A 116 59.62 12.32 8.07
C ASN A 116 60.86 12.35 7.17
N SER A 117 60.85 13.22 6.17
CA SER A 117 62.04 13.56 5.39
C SER A 117 63.01 14.36 6.24
N ALA A 118 64.30 14.12 6.09
CA ALA A 118 65.33 14.90 6.77
C ALA A 118 65.32 16.39 6.38
N GLU A 119 64.77 16.69 5.20
CA GLU A 119 64.64 18.05 4.64
C GLU A 119 63.20 18.55 4.59
N GLY A 120 62.28 17.88 5.32
CA GLY A 120 60.86 18.22 5.39
C GLY A 120 60.59 19.47 6.20
N LEU A 121 59.51 20.21 5.84
CA LEU A 121 59.09 21.46 6.48
C LEU A 121 58.60 21.28 7.93
N SER A 122 58.19 20.06 8.31
CA SER A 122 57.67 19.75 9.64
C SER A 122 58.18 18.40 10.13
N ASP A 123 58.72 18.38 11.31
CA ASP A 123 59.15 17.15 12.02
C ASP A 123 58.60 17.15 13.46
N PRO A 124 57.36 16.68 13.65
CA PRO A 124 56.78 16.60 15.01
C PRO A 124 57.49 15.62 15.92
N SER A 125 58.35 14.74 15.37
CA SER A 125 59.14 13.79 16.18
C SER A 125 60.42 14.34 16.74
N GLY A 126 60.97 15.44 16.22
CA GLY A 126 62.28 16.00 16.55
C GLY A 126 63.47 15.13 16.13
N LYS A 127 63.25 14.10 15.30
CA LYS A 127 64.27 13.11 14.92
C LYS A 127 64.93 13.36 13.56
N ALA A 128 64.63 14.50 12.95
CA ALA A 128 65.19 14.93 11.67
C ALA A 128 65.18 13.83 10.59
N GLY A 129 64.13 13.07 10.48
CA GLY A 129 63.94 11.99 9.49
C GLY A 129 64.83 10.75 9.70
N LYS A 130 65.62 10.65 10.77
CA LYS A 130 66.51 9.55 11.02
C LYS A 130 65.81 8.25 11.42
N GLU A 131 64.71 8.37 12.20
CA GLU A 131 63.95 7.22 12.70
C GLU A 131 62.47 7.36 12.45
N ALA A 132 61.79 6.21 12.28
CA ALA A 132 60.35 6.15 12.28
C ALA A 132 59.81 6.34 13.70
N TYR A 133 58.67 7.02 13.82
CA TYR A 133 57.96 7.25 15.09
C TYR A 133 56.49 6.81 14.98
N ASN A 134 55.92 6.55 16.15
CA ASN A 134 54.52 6.23 16.28
C ASN A 134 53.77 7.48 16.72
N LEU A 135 52.71 7.82 16.00
CA LEU A 135 51.81 8.93 16.30
C LEU A 135 50.43 8.35 16.69
N TRP A 136 50.02 8.69 17.90
CA TRP A 136 48.66 8.44 18.37
C TRP A 136 47.94 9.77 18.37
N GLN A 137 46.77 9.77 17.79
CA GLN A 137 45.94 10.96 17.74
C GLN A 137 44.54 10.58 18.26
N GLY A 138 43.98 11.41 19.11
CA GLY A 138 42.61 11.29 19.59
C GLY A 138 42.01 12.68 19.71
N ASP A 139 40.83 12.86 19.16
CA ASP A 139 40.09 14.11 19.21
C ASP A 139 38.61 13.89 19.40
N LEU A 140 37.97 14.86 20.05
CA LEU A 140 36.52 14.99 20.17
C LEU A 140 36.14 16.29 19.50
N VAL A 141 35.24 16.21 18.52
CA VAL A 141 34.73 17.37 17.79
C VAL A 141 33.23 17.48 18.05
N ALA A 142 32.79 18.61 18.60
CA ALA A 142 31.38 18.93 18.74
C ALA A 142 31.01 20.04 17.75
N GLY A 143 29.93 19.80 17.00
CA GLY A 143 29.41 20.77 16.05
C GLY A 143 27.89 20.92 16.20
N TRP A 144 27.39 22.11 16.05
CA TRP A 144 25.95 22.41 16.04
C TRP A 144 25.62 23.63 15.23
N GLU A 145 24.61 23.51 14.37
CA GLU A 145 24.07 24.66 13.65
C GLU A 145 22.83 25.17 14.40
N LEU A 146 22.92 26.39 14.91
CA LEU A 146 21.76 27.04 15.54
C LEU A 146 20.74 27.41 14.47
N ASP A 147 19.58 26.81 14.51
CA ASP A 147 18.51 27.01 13.52
C ASP A 147 17.72 28.30 13.77
N LEU A 148 18.38 29.46 13.52
CA LEU A 148 17.79 30.78 13.73
C LEU A 148 16.67 31.10 12.73
N TRP A 149 16.83 30.63 11.49
CA TRP A 149 15.93 30.92 10.36
C TRP A 149 14.96 29.78 10.02
N GLY A 150 15.05 28.66 10.72
CA GLY A 150 14.15 27.53 10.57
C GLY A 150 14.50 26.58 9.44
N ARG A 151 15.74 26.58 8.91
CA ARG A 151 16.18 25.67 7.87
C ARG A 151 16.06 24.21 8.29
N VAL A 152 16.58 23.88 9.48
CA VAL A 152 16.53 22.51 10.02
C VAL A 152 15.09 22.11 10.35
N ARG A 153 14.31 23.01 10.97
CA ARG A 153 12.87 22.77 11.22
C ARG A 153 12.10 22.49 9.93
N ARG A 154 12.35 23.21 8.84
CA ARG A 154 11.74 22.97 7.53
C ARG A 154 12.22 21.65 6.90
N GLN A 155 13.47 21.24 7.14
CA GLN A 155 13.93 19.90 6.72
C GLN A 155 13.20 18.79 7.45
N VAL A 156 13.01 18.92 8.76
CA VAL A 156 12.25 17.95 9.57
C VAL A 156 10.79 17.91 9.13
N GLU A 157 10.15 19.05 8.90
CA GLU A 157 8.79 19.15 8.35
C GLU A 157 8.67 18.44 7.00
N ALA A 158 9.61 18.64 6.09
CA ALA A 158 9.65 17.96 4.80
C ALA A 158 9.82 16.43 4.96
N ALA A 159 10.65 16.01 5.93
CA ALA A 159 10.86 14.62 6.25
C ALA A 159 9.60 13.99 6.89
N ASP A 160 8.90 14.69 7.79
CA ASP A 160 7.63 14.26 8.37
C ASP A 160 6.56 14.07 7.29
N ALA A 161 6.42 15.03 6.37
CA ALA A 161 5.52 14.90 5.22
C ALA A 161 5.91 13.71 4.32
N THR A 162 7.21 13.40 4.18
CA THR A 162 7.68 12.22 3.43
C THR A 162 7.30 10.90 4.14
N VAL A 163 7.28 10.87 5.47
CA VAL A 163 6.76 9.73 6.23
C VAL A 163 5.26 9.55 5.97
N GLU A 164 4.48 10.64 5.92
CA GLU A 164 3.06 10.58 5.56
C GLU A 164 2.83 10.05 4.14
N VAL A 165 3.70 10.40 3.18
CA VAL A 165 3.68 9.81 1.82
C VAL A 165 3.80 8.29 1.90
N ALA A 166 4.79 7.77 2.63
CA ALA A 166 5.02 6.33 2.76
C ALA A 166 3.89 5.61 3.53
N GLU A 167 3.28 6.27 4.51
CA GLU A 167 2.14 5.73 5.25
C GLU A 167 0.90 5.59 4.36
N ASN A 168 0.60 6.61 3.56
CA ASN A 168 -0.52 6.57 2.63
C ASN A 168 -0.26 5.63 1.45
N ASP A 169 0.99 5.47 1.00
CA ASP A 169 1.38 4.43 0.04
C ASP A 169 1.03 3.03 0.58
N ARG A 170 1.45 2.73 1.81
CA ARG A 170 1.12 1.45 2.47
C ARG A 170 -0.40 1.22 2.60
N ARG A 171 -1.17 2.28 2.91
CA ARG A 171 -2.64 2.19 2.97
C ARG A 171 -3.24 1.91 1.59
N GLY A 172 -2.69 2.53 0.54
CA GLY A 172 -3.09 2.29 -0.85
C GLY A 172 -2.84 0.85 -1.28
N VAL A 173 -1.65 0.31 -0.98
CA VAL A 173 -1.30 -1.10 -1.23
C VAL A 173 -2.27 -2.03 -0.50
N LEU A 174 -2.53 -1.79 0.79
CA LEU A 174 -3.49 -2.59 1.56
C LEU A 174 -4.87 -2.58 0.91
N LEU A 175 -5.41 -1.40 0.56
CA LEU A 175 -6.71 -1.27 -0.07
C LEU A 175 -6.80 -2.06 -1.39
N ALA A 176 -5.76 -1.95 -2.23
CA ALA A 176 -5.68 -2.69 -3.49
C ALA A 176 -5.70 -4.21 -3.26
N LEU A 177 -4.88 -4.71 -2.32
CA LEU A 177 -4.80 -6.13 -2.00
C LEU A 177 -6.12 -6.70 -1.45
N LEU A 178 -6.80 -5.95 -0.57
CA LEU A 178 -8.11 -6.37 -0.05
C LEU A 178 -9.16 -6.45 -1.17
N SER A 179 -9.17 -5.46 -2.06
CA SER A 179 -10.08 -5.40 -3.21
C SER A 179 -9.80 -6.52 -4.22
N GLU A 180 -8.53 -6.79 -4.52
CA GLU A 180 -8.11 -7.85 -5.43
C GLU A 180 -8.43 -9.24 -4.85
N THR A 181 -8.19 -9.44 -3.55
CA THR A 181 -8.53 -10.70 -2.86
C THR A 181 -10.02 -10.98 -2.94
N ALA A 182 -10.86 -9.99 -2.60
CA ALA A 182 -12.30 -10.16 -2.67
C ALA A 182 -12.78 -10.37 -4.11
N GLY A 183 -12.24 -9.61 -5.06
CA GLY A 183 -12.57 -9.76 -6.48
C GLY A 183 -12.25 -11.14 -7.03
N ASN A 184 -11.04 -11.66 -6.76
CA ASN A 184 -10.64 -13.00 -7.18
C ASN A 184 -11.47 -14.09 -6.50
N TYR A 185 -11.82 -13.91 -5.22
CA TYR A 185 -12.67 -14.86 -4.50
C TYR A 185 -14.09 -14.92 -5.06
N ILE A 186 -14.72 -13.77 -5.30
CA ILE A 186 -16.07 -13.69 -5.89
C ILE A 186 -16.06 -14.30 -7.30
N GLN A 187 -15.05 -14.00 -8.12
CA GLN A 187 -14.87 -14.61 -9.44
C GLN A 187 -14.71 -16.13 -9.35
N LEU A 188 -13.95 -16.63 -8.37
CA LEU A 188 -13.81 -18.07 -8.14
C LEU A 188 -15.18 -18.71 -7.87
N ARG A 189 -16.00 -18.13 -6.98
CA ARG A 189 -17.34 -18.64 -6.69
C ARG A 189 -18.25 -18.61 -7.90
N ALA A 190 -18.18 -17.56 -8.71
CA ALA A 190 -18.94 -17.45 -9.96
C ALA A 190 -18.53 -18.51 -10.99
N VAL A 191 -17.22 -18.78 -11.14
CA VAL A 191 -16.71 -19.83 -12.03
C VAL A 191 -17.13 -21.22 -11.53
N GLN A 192 -17.04 -21.50 -10.23
CA GLN A 192 -17.51 -22.76 -9.64
C GLN A 192 -19.00 -22.99 -9.92
N HIS A 193 -19.83 -21.99 -9.68
CA HIS A 193 -21.26 -22.08 -10.01
C HIS A 193 -21.49 -22.31 -11.51
N THR A 194 -20.71 -21.68 -12.38
CA THR A 194 -20.79 -21.91 -13.83
C THR A 194 -20.38 -23.32 -14.21
N ILE A 195 -19.39 -23.91 -13.54
CA ILE A 195 -19.00 -25.32 -13.73
C ILE A 195 -20.16 -26.23 -13.34
N ASP A 196 -20.80 -26.03 -12.18
CA ASP A 196 -21.91 -26.82 -11.69
C ASP A 196 -23.08 -26.77 -12.68
N VAL A 197 -23.51 -25.59 -13.13
CA VAL A 197 -24.58 -25.42 -14.13
C VAL A 197 -24.20 -26.08 -15.45
N THR A 198 -22.94 -25.98 -15.88
CA THR A 198 -22.47 -26.62 -17.13
C THR A 198 -22.48 -28.12 -17.02
N GLN A 199 -22.12 -28.70 -15.88
CA GLN A 199 -22.19 -30.14 -15.62
C GLN A 199 -23.65 -30.64 -15.59
N ASP A 200 -24.57 -29.88 -15.00
CA ASP A 200 -26.01 -30.24 -15.01
C ASP A 200 -26.59 -30.17 -16.42
N ASN A 201 -26.23 -29.12 -17.20
CA ASN A 201 -26.62 -29.07 -18.60
C ASN A 201 -26.04 -30.22 -19.42
N LEU A 202 -24.83 -30.67 -19.12
CA LEU A 202 -24.21 -31.83 -19.75
C LEU A 202 -25.00 -33.13 -19.43
N LYS A 203 -25.43 -33.30 -18.19
CA LYS A 203 -26.28 -34.46 -17.80
C LYS A 203 -27.59 -34.47 -18.61
N VAL A 204 -28.27 -33.34 -18.76
CA VAL A 204 -29.49 -33.18 -19.55
C VAL A 204 -29.22 -33.49 -21.02
N ALA A 205 -28.15 -32.93 -21.60
CA ALA A 205 -27.78 -33.15 -22.99
C ALA A 205 -27.46 -34.62 -23.28
N ARG A 206 -26.75 -35.31 -22.38
CA ARG A 206 -26.46 -36.76 -22.49
C ARG A 206 -27.72 -37.58 -22.41
N HIS A 207 -28.69 -37.22 -21.55
CA HIS A 207 -29.99 -37.87 -21.49
C HIS A 207 -30.78 -37.71 -22.80
N SER A 208 -30.80 -36.50 -23.36
CA SER A 208 -31.43 -36.22 -24.65
C SER A 208 -30.79 -36.98 -25.82
N LEU A 209 -29.43 -37.08 -25.84
CA LEU A 209 -28.74 -37.93 -26.82
C LEU A 209 -29.19 -39.37 -26.71
N LYS A 210 -29.21 -39.95 -25.50
CA LYS A 210 -29.63 -41.31 -25.27
C LYS A 210 -31.08 -41.56 -25.73
N LEU A 211 -31.99 -40.60 -25.50
CA LEU A 211 -33.38 -40.69 -25.99
C LEU A 211 -33.41 -40.67 -27.52
N SER A 212 -32.62 -39.81 -28.17
CA SER A 212 -32.53 -39.73 -29.64
C SER A 212 -31.98 -41.03 -30.26
N GLU A 213 -30.97 -41.64 -29.63
CA GLU A 213 -30.42 -42.95 -30.03
C GLU A 213 -31.47 -44.06 -29.93
N ASN A 214 -32.22 -44.12 -28.85
CA ASN A 214 -33.29 -45.11 -28.65
C ASN A 214 -34.40 -44.95 -29.72
N ARG A 215 -34.86 -43.72 -29.96
CA ARG A 215 -35.86 -43.41 -30.99
C ARG A 215 -35.37 -43.71 -32.40
N GLN A 216 -34.08 -43.49 -32.68
CA GLN A 216 -33.50 -43.88 -33.96
C GLN A 216 -33.45 -45.40 -34.14
N ALA A 217 -33.11 -46.14 -33.09
CA ALA A 217 -33.14 -47.62 -33.12
C ALA A 217 -34.55 -48.17 -33.37
N GLU A 218 -35.60 -47.47 -32.90
CA GLU A 218 -37.02 -47.79 -33.14
C GLU A 218 -37.52 -47.26 -34.50
N GLY A 219 -36.65 -46.57 -35.30
CA GLY A 219 -37.01 -46.02 -36.61
C GLY A 219 -37.83 -44.74 -36.56
N VAL A 220 -37.96 -44.08 -35.42
CA VAL A 220 -38.79 -42.87 -35.18
C VAL A 220 -37.97 -41.56 -35.30
N ALA A 221 -36.63 -41.64 -35.17
CA ALA A 221 -35.73 -40.50 -35.35
C ALA A 221 -34.69 -40.74 -36.46
N THR A 222 -34.14 -39.68 -37.01
CA THR A 222 -33.14 -39.74 -38.09
C THR A 222 -31.71 -39.79 -37.53
N ARG A 223 -30.74 -40.19 -38.37
CA ARG A 223 -29.31 -40.11 -38.03
C ARG A 223 -28.88 -38.64 -37.81
N LEU A 224 -29.52 -37.68 -38.47
CA LEU A 224 -29.27 -36.25 -38.27
C LEU A 224 -29.61 -35.82 -36.86
N ASP A 225 -30.75 -36.30 -36.31
CA ASP A 225 -31.16 -35.96 -34.94
C ASP A 225 -30.16 -36.44 -33.90
N VAL A 226 -29.63 -37.67 -34.06
CA VAL A 226 -28.58 -38.21 -33.19
C VAL A 226 -27.27 -37.45 -33.33
N ALA A 227 -26.88 -37.11 -34.59
CA ALA A 227 -25.65 -36.32 -34.82
C ALA A 227 -25.73 -34.93 -34.20
N GLN A 228 -26.87 -34.24 -34.27
CA GLN A 228 -27.10 -32.96 -33.64
C GLN A 228 -27.04 -33.03 -32.11
N ALA A 229 -27.68 -34.04 -31.51
CA ALA A 229 -27.62 -34.28 -30.08
C ALA A 229 -26.20 -34.59 -29.59
N SER A 230 -25.46 -35.40 -30.34
CA SER A 230 -24.04 -35.69 -30.08
C SER A 230 -23.15 -34.47 -30.16
N ALA A 231 -23.34 -33.63 -31.21
CA ALA A 231 -22.62 -32.37 -31.35
C ALA A 231 -22.89 -31.41 -30.18
N GLN A 232 -24.14 -31.36 -29.69
CA GLN A 232 -24.50 -30.56 -28.51
C GLN A 232 -23.78 -31.05 -27.25
N VAL A 233 -23.71 -32.35 -27.00
CA VAL A 233 -22.94 -32.94 -25.88
C VAL A 233 -21.47 -32.52 -25.99
N ALA A 234 -20.85 -32.77 -27.15
CA ALA A 234 -19.44 -32.42 -27.37
C ALA A 234 -19.16 -30.92 -27.18
N SER A 235 -20.09 -30.06 -27.62
CA SER A 235 -19.97 -28.61 -27.44
C SER A 235 -19.98 -28.18 -25.97
N ILE A 236 -20.81 -28.81 -25.15
CA ILE A 236 -20.87 -28.51 -23.70
C ILE A 236 -19.63 -29.09 -23.00
N GLU A 237 -19.23 -30.32 -23.33
CA GLU A 237 -18.03 -30.96 -22.76
C GLU A 237 -16.75 -30.13 -23.04
N ALA A 238 -16.64 -29.57 -24.23
CA ALA A 238 -15.49 -28.77 -24.63
C ALA A 238 -15.32 -27.47 -23.80
N ARG A 239 -16.33 -26.99 -23.10
CA ARG A 239 -16.29 -25.80 -22.24
C ARG A 239 -15.71 -26.09 -20.86
N LEU A 240 -15.88 -27.29 -20.31
CA LEU A 240 -15.47 -27.61 -18.94
C LEU A 240 -13.98 -27.42 -18.67
N PRO A 241 -13.04 -27.87 -19.55
CA PRO A 241 -11.62 -27.71 -19.25
C PRO A 241 -11.16 -26.25 -19.12
N SER A 242 -11.77 -25.35 -19.92
CA SER A 242 -11.43 -23.92 -19.83
C SER A 242 -11.96 -23.27 -18.54
N LEU A 243 -13.12 -23.69 -18.06
CA LEU A 243 -13.68 -23.23 -16.78
C LEU A 243 -12.87 -23.78 -15.60
N GLU A 244 -12.46 -25.04 -15.66
CA GLU A 244 -11.61 -25.65 -14.63
C GLU A 244 -10.23 -25.00 -14.58
N ALA A 245 -9.62 -24.71 -15.73
CA ALA A 245 -8.36 -23.96 -15.79
C ALA A 245 -8.53 -22.55 -15.15
N ARG A 246 -9.62 -21.85 -15.48
CA ARG A 246 -9.91 -20.54 -14.90
C ARG A 246 -10.10 -20.59 -13.38
N ARG A 247 -10.79 -21.63 -12.85
CA ARG A 247 -10.91 -21.88 -11.41
C ARG A 247 -9.53 -22.05 -10.78
N ASP A 248 -8.68 -22.87 -11.37
CA ASP A 248 -7.35 -23.18 -10.84
C ASP A 248 -6.42 -21.95 -10.89
N ASP A 249 -6.53 -21.12 -11.92
CA ASP A 249 -5.82 -19.81 -12.00
C ASP A 249 -6.23 -18.88 -10.86
N LEU A 250 -7.53 -18.78 -10.57
CA LEU A 250 -8.03 -17.94 -9.47
C LEU A 250 -7.57 -18.44 -8.11
N ILE A 251 -7.55 -19.77 -7.88
CA ILE A 251 -7.00 -20.36 -6.65
C ILE A 251 -5.50 -20.05 -6.52
N ASN A 252 -4.74 -20.12 -7.61
CA ASN A 252 -3.33 -19.81 -7.60
C ASN A 252 -3.09 -18.32 -7.35
N ALA A 253 -3.89 -17.42 -7.93
CA ALA A 253 -3.84 -15.99 -7.66
C ALA A 253 -4.10 -15.67 -6.18
N LEU A 254 -5.10 -16.31 -5.57
CA LEU A 254 -5.39 -16.17 -4.15
C LEU A 254 -4.26 -16.73 -3.26
N SER A 255 -3.64 -17.85 -3.68
CA SER A 255 -2.47 -18.40 -2.97
C SER A 255 -1.28 -17.44 -3.02
N LEU A 256 -1.02 -16.81 -4.18
CA LEU A 256 0.02 -15.81 -4.34
C LEU A 256 -0.23 -14.59 -3.45
N LEU A 257 -1.46 -14.07 -3.42
CA LEU A 257 -1.84 -12.94 -2.56
C LEU A 257 -1.62 -13.27 -1.08
N ALA A 258 -1.88 -14.52 -0.66
CA ALA A 258 -1.65 -15.00 0.70
C ALA A 258 -0.16 -15.32 1.00
N ALA A 259 0.75 -15.09 0.05
CA ALA A 259 2.16 -15.47 0.12
C ALA A 259 2.36 -16.99 0.38
N GLU A 260 1.53 -17.81 -0.25
CA GLU A 260 1.56 -19.26 -0.13
C GLU A 260 1.96 -19.91 -1.47
N PRO A 261 2.55 -21.12 -1.46
CA PRO A 261 2.88 -21.84 -2.68
C PRO A 261 1.65 -22.06 -3.57
N PRO A 262 1.81 -22.21 -4.89
CA PRO A 262 0.73 -22.58 -5.78
C PRO A 262 -0.01 -23.84 -5.28
N ARG A 263 -1.33 -23.84 -5.41
CA ARG A 263 -2.23 -24.92 -4.97
C ARG A 263 -2.36 -25.12 -3.46
N SER A 264 -1.71 -24.36 -2.60
CA SER A 264 -1.83 -24.50 -1.13
C SER A 264 -3.27 -24.33 -0.64
N LEU A 265 -4.03 -23.42 -1.28
CA LEU A 265 -5.43 -23.17 -0.98
C LEU A 265 -6.39 -24.12 -1.72
N GLN A 266 -5.89 -25.04 -2.57
CA GLN A 266 -6.73 -25.88 -3.42
C GLN A 266 -7.71 -26.74 -2.59
N ALA A 267 -7.23 -27.41 -1.54
CA ALA A 267 -8.06 -28.25 -0.70
C ALA A 267 -9.19 -27.45 0.00
N GLN A 268 -8.92 -26.20 0.36
CA GLN A 268 -9.87 -25.31 1.01
C GLN A 268 -10.88 -24.70 0.04
N LEU A 269 -10.43 -24.32 -1.18
CA LEU A 269 -11.20 -23.53 -2.13
C LEU A 269 -11.86 -24.33 -3.26
N LEU A 270 -11.46 -25.62 -3.49
CA LEU A 270 -12.11 -26.49 -4.45
C LEU A 270 -13.54 -26.84 -4.05
N GLN A 271 -13.83 -26.89 -2.75
CA GLN A 271 -15.20 -27.09 -2.29
C GLN A 271 -16.02 -25.85 -2.67
N GLY A 272 -17.03 -26.06 -3.53
CA GLY A 272 -17.96 -25.01 -3.92
C GLY A 272 -18.63 -24.39 -2.70
N GLY A 273 -19.06 -23.16 -2.83
CA GLY A 273 -19.83 -22.42 -1.83
C GLY A 273 -20.82 -21.51 -2.53
N GLU A 274 -21.72 -20.95 -1.76
CA GLU A 274 -22.65 -19.98 -2.28
C GLU A 274 -21.91 -18.76 -2.84
N LEU A 275 -22.47 -18.13 -3.89
CA LEU A 275 -21.96 -16.88 -4.41
C LEU A 275 -22.23 -15.78 -3.37
N PRO A 276 -21.19 -15.10 -2.84
CA PRO A 276 -21.40 -14.05 -1.86
C PRO A 276 -22.30 -12.95 -2.42
N ALA A 277 -23.42 -12.70 -1.75
CA ALA A 277 -24.34 -11.65 -2.13
C ALA A 277 -24.11 -10.42 -1.25
N PRO A 278 -23.92 -9.24 -1.83
CA PRO A 278 -23.77 -8.02 -1.04
C PRO A 278 -25.10 -7.66 -0.37
N GLN A 279 -25.01 -6.91 0.73
CA GLN A 279 -26.20 -6.27 1.32
C GLN A 279 -26.91 -5.39 0.27
N GLN A 280 -28.22 -5.32 0.38
CA GLN A 280 -29.04 -4.56 -0.59
C GLN A 280 -28.77 -3.03 -0.59
N LYS A 281 -28.15 -2.49 0.47
CA LYS A 281 -27.86 -1.07 0.60
C LYS A 281 -26.47 -0.84 1.20
N PHE A 282 -25.65 -0.04 0.53
CA PHE A 282 -24.35 0.40 1.01
C PHE A 282 -24.38 1.87 1.34
N ALA A 283 -23.84 2.23 2.51
CA ALA A 283 -23.51 3.61 2.83
C ALA A 283 -22.24 4.01 2.07
N ILE A 284 -22.34 4.93 1.12
CA ILE A 284 -21.20 5.35 0.27
C ILE A 284 -20.54 6.66 0.71
N GLY A 285 -20.96 7.26 1.82
CA GLY A 285 -20.44 8.56 2.26
C GLY A 285 -20.64 9.70 1.25
N LEU A 286 -20.12 10.88 1.53
CA LEU A 286 -20.17 12.01 0.61
C LEU A 286 -18.94 12.01 -0.34
N PRO A 287 -19.05 12.54 -1.57
CA PRO A 287 -17.92 12.62 -2.50
C PRO A 287 -16.71 13.37 -1.92
N SER A 288 -16.95 14.47 -1.19
CA SER A 288 -15.92 15.24 -0.50
C SER A 288 -15.19 14.42 0.58
N GLU A 289 -15.93 13.63 1.37
CA GLU A 289 -15.33 12.76 2.39
C GLU A 289 -14.49 11.65 1.77
N LEU A 290 -14.92 11.09 0.63
CA LEU A 290 -14.11 10.10 -0.09
C LEU A 290 -12.82 10.70 -0.61
N ALA A 291 -12.85 11.92 -1.16
CA ALA A 291 -11.64 12.62 -1.59
C ALA A 291 -10.66 12.82 -0.44
N GLU A 292 -11.15 13.14 0.75
CA GLU A 292 -10.31 13.31 1.94
C GLU A 292 -9.77 11.99 2.52
N ARG A 293 -10.42 10.87 2.26
CA ARG A 293 -10.06 9.55 2.81
C ARG A 293 -9.18 8.72 1.88
N ARG A 294 -9.20 8.98 0.57
CA ARG A 294 -8.45 8.21 -0.42
C ARG A 294 -6.94 8.28 -0.17
N PRO A 295 -6.25 7.14 -0.06
CA PRO A 295 -4.81 7.13 0.21
C PRO A 295 -3.97 7.82 -0.88
N ASP A 296 -4.36 7.72 -2.15
CA ASP A 296 -3.67 8.35 -3.27
C ASP A 296 -3.75 9.88 -3.23
N ILE A 297 -4.90 10.44 -2.84
CA ILE A 297 -5.08 11.89 -2.67
C ILE A 297 -4.25 12.37 -1.48
N ARG A 298 -4.33 11.69 -0.34
CA ARG A 298 -3.51 12.01 0.84
C ARG A 298 -2.01 11.91 0.57
N GLN A 299 -1.59 10.94 -0.24
CA GLN A 299 -0.21 10.81 -0.67
C GLN A 299 0.24 12.01 -1.52
N ALA A 300 -0.59 12.45 -2.47
CA ALA A 300 -0.30 13.62 -3.31
C ALA A 300 -0.24 14.91 -2.47
N GLU A 301 -1.15 15.06 -1.51
CA GLU A 301 -1.18 16.17 -0.57
C GLU A 301 0.08 16.22 0.32
N ALA A 302 0.49 15.07 0.87
CA ALA A 302 1.71 14.97 1.66
C ALA A 302 2.97 15.28 0.81
N ARG A 303 2.99 14.90 -0.47
CA ARG A 303 4.07 15.30 -1.40
C ARG A 303 4.11 16.79 -1.62
N LEU A 304 2.96 17.44 -1.77
CA LEU A 304 2.87 18.90 -1.89
C LEU A 304 3.36 19.58 -0.61
N HIS A 305 3.00 19.05 0.57
CA HIS A 305 3.50 19.53 1.86
C HIS A 305 5.04 19.44 1.94
N ALA A 306 5.62 18.29 1.63
CA ALA A 306 7.07 18.11 1.60
C ALA A 306 7.78 19.10 0.66
N ALA A 307 7.20 19.31 -0.54
CA ALA A 307 7.75 20.27 -1.51
C ALA A 307 7.64 21.72 -1.01
N THR A 308 6.53 22.07 -0.34
CA THR A 308 6.33 23.40 0.25
C THR A 308 7.35 23.69 1.36
N ALA A 309 7.55 22.75 2.27
CA ALA A 309 8.55 22.85 3.33
C ALA A 309 9.98 22.98 2.76
N SER A 310 10.29 22.27 1.66
CA SER A 310 11.59 22.35 0.98
C SER A 310 11.89 23.74 0.41
N ILE A 311 10.88 24.56 0.10
CA ILE A 311 11.09 25.98 -0.29
C ILE A 311 11.73 26.75 0.88
N GLY A 312 11.31 26.50 2.12
CA GLY A 312 11.87 27.12 3.30
C GLY A 312 13.32 26.68 3.61
N VAL A 313 13.68 25.46 3.21
CA VAL A 313 15.07 24.95 3.31
C VAL A 313 16.01 25.68 2.35
N ALA A 314 15.51 26.06 1.17
CA ALA A 314 16.31 26.70 0.11
C ALA A 314 16.48 28.22 0.27
N LYS A 315 15.72 28.86 1.16
CA LYS A 315 15.77 30.31 1.46
C LYS A 315 16.63 30.59 2.67
#